data_adc82215660d6fed9f99c2a8f95267ce
#
_entry.id   adc82215660d6fed9f99c2a8f95267ce
#
_cell.length_a   1.000
_cell.length_b   1.000
_cell.length_c   1.000
_cell.angle_alpha   90.00
_cell.angle_beta   90.00
_cell.angle_gamma   90.00
#
_symmetry.space_group_name_H-M   'P 1'
#
loop_
_entity.id
_entity.type
_entity.pdbx_description
1 polymer ?
#
loop_
_entity_poly.entity_id
_entity_poly.type
_entity_poly.pdbx_seq_one_letter_code
_entity_poly.pdbx_strand_id
1 'polypeptide(L)'
;WFVGKDVCDCLEIGNSRDAAASLDDDEKGTPKPNPGRCRRCGTCFGACPERVISFANYNIDMIGSMIGQVAVPKDFKNDGPRVLILACENDAYPALDMAAQRHETWSPYVRIIPVRCLGSVNAIWISDAMSKGYDGVMLLGCKYGDDYQCHFIKGSELCSRRMQNIAETLNRLGVEPERVEQFEVAIDEYDKVPGMINDFVKRIEKIGANPFKAM
;
A
#
# COMPACT_ATOMS: atom_id res chain seq x y z
N TRP A 1 22.50 2.00 -4.99
CA TRP A 1 21.33 2.60 -4.33
C TRP A 1 20.35 3.07 -5.40
N PHE A 2 19.29 2.31 -5.65
CA PHE A 2 18.21 2.73 -6.53
C PHE A 2 17.14 3.46 -5.72
N VAL A 3 17.47 4.65 -5.25
CA VAL A 3 16.47 5.55 -4.72
C VAL A 3 15.89 6.28 -5.92
N GLY A 4 14.61 6.13 -6.20
CA GLY A 4 13.95 6.82 -7.30
C GLY A 4 14.06 8.34 -7.14
N LYS A 5 13.99 9.09 -8.24
CA LYS A 5 14.16 10.55 -8.28
C LYS A 5 13.36 11.27 -7.20
N ASP A 6 12.11 10.88 -6.99
CA ASP A 6 11.21 11.54 -6.02
C ASP A 6 11.60 11.28 -4.55
N VAL A 7 12.30 10.18 -4.27
CA VAL A 7 12.87 9.89 -2.94
C VAL A 7 14.21 10.64 -2.79
N CYS A 8 14.99 10.74 -3.85
CA CYS A 8 16.24 11.53 -3.86
C CYS A 8 15.97 12.98 -3.52
N ASP A 9 14.94 13.61 -4.08
CA ASP A 9 14.59 15.00 -3.81
C ASP A 9 14.25 15.24 -2.33
N CYS A 10 13.58 14.29 -1.66
CA CYS A 10 13.31 14.36 -0.22
C CYS A 10 14.56 14.18 0.66
N LEU A 11 15.54 13.44 0.18
CA LEU A 11 16.79 13.16 0.89
C LEU A 11 17.91 14.13 0.52
N GLU A 12 17.63 15.16 -0.30
CA GLU A 12 18.61 16.07 -0.87
C GLU A 12 19.71 15.40 -1.72
N ILE A 13 19.37 14.21 -2.25
CA ILE A 13 20.26 13.45 -3.12
C ILE A 13 19.92 13.80 -4.56
N GLY A 14 20.64 14.74 -5.16
CA GLY A 14 20.32 15.29 -6.49
C GLY A 14 20.43 14.26 -7.63
N ASN A 15 21.49 13.47 -7.66
CA ASN A 15 21.70 12.36 -8.59
C ASN A 15 22.59 11.29 -7.96
N SER A 16 22.84 10.19 -8.65
CA SER A 16 23.65 9.09 -8.10
C SER A 16 25.11 9.49 -7.78
N ARG A 17 25.64 10.56 -8.41
CA ARG A 17 26.97 11.10 -8.10
C ARG A 17 26.92 12.00 -6.88
N ASP A 18 25.87 12.83 -6.77
CA ASP A 18 25.65 13.70 -5.61
C ASP A 18 25.28 12.88 -4.37
N ALA A 19 24.63 11.73 -4.55
CA ALA A 19 24.40 10.77 -3.49
C ALA A 19 25.70 10.22 -2.90
N ALA A 20 26.65 9.87 -3.75
CA ALA A 20 27.97 9.42 -3.31
C ALA A 20 28.73 10.56 -2.60
N ALA A 21 28.67 11.79 -3.12
CA ALA A 21 29.31 12.95 -2.51
C ALA A 21 28.66 13.35 -1.17
N SER A 22 27.34 13.22 -1.03
CA SER A 22 26.65 13.52 0.24
C SER A 22 26.90 12.49 1.35
N LEU A 23 27.40 11.31 1.01
CA LEU A 23 27.81 10.28 1.96
C LEU A 23 29.19 10.55 2.58
N ASP A 24 30.00 11.38 1.92
CA ASP A 24 31.35 11.74 2.38
C ASP A 24 31.34 12.84 3.46
N ASP A 25 30.23 13.58 3.62
CA ASP A 25 30.16 14.76 4.50
C ASP A 25 29.72 14.45 5.94
N ASP A 26 29.28 13.24 6.24
CA ASP A 26 29.03 12.84 7.63
C ASP A 26 29.91 11.64 8.02
N GLU A 27 30.43 11.69 9.26
CA GLU A 27 31.35 10.69 9.82
C GLU A 27 30.83 9.23 9.76
N LYS A 28 29.61 9.00 9.27
CA LYS A 28 28.96 7.69 9.22
C LYS A 28 28.39 7.31 7.84
N GLY A 29 28.46 8.18 6.84
CA GLY A 29 27.94 7.90 5.50
C GLY A 29 26.44 7.61 5.43
N THR A 30 25.64 8.11 6.38
CA THR A 30 24.20 7.85 6.48
C THR A 30 23.42 9.01 5.86
N PRO A 31 22.55 8.76 4.86
CA PRO A 31 21.71 9.81 4.29
C PRO A 31 20.79 10.42 5.36
N LYS A 32 20.81 11.76 5.48
CA LYS A 32 19.92 12.48 6.39
C LYS A 32 18.75 13.08 5.62
N PRO A 33 17.49 12.81 6.03
CA PRO A 33 16.35 13.44 5.40
C PRO A 33 16.30 14.93 5.74
N ASN A 34 16.07 15.77 4.75
CA ASN A 34 15.78 17.19 4.98
C ASN A 34 14.38 17.33 5.61
N PRO A 35 14.27 17.85 6.86
CA PRO A 35 12.99 17.95 7.57
C PRO A 35 11.98 18.87 6.86
N GLY A 36 12.45 19.85 6.11
CA GLY A 36 11.60 20.80 5.37
C GLY A 36 11.01 20.22 4.09
N ARG A 37 11.66 19.21 3.50
CA ARG A 37 11.22 18.53 2.28
C ARG A 37 10.54 17.20 2.55
N CYS A 38 10.92 16.51 3.59
CA CYS A 38 10.37 15.19 3.93
C CYS A 38 8.89 15.29 4.31
N ARG A 39 8.02 14.65 3.54
CA ARG A 39 6.56 14.60 3.78
C ARG A 39 6.15 13.44 4.68
N ARG A 40 7.10 12.63 5.14
CA ARG A 40 6.85 11.44 5.99
C ARG A 40 5.86 10.45 5.36
N CYS A 41 5.76 10.42 4.04
CA CYS A 41 4.83 9.58 3.30
C CYS A 41 5.20 8.09 3.29
N GLY A 42 6.44 7.74 3.60
CA GLY A 42 6.92 6.36 3.59
C GLY A 42 7.26 5.78 2.22
N THR A 43 7.24 6.57 1.14
CA THR A 43 7.61 6.10 -0.21
C THR A 43 9.01 5.49 -0.25
N CYS A 44 9.93 6.00 0.59
CA CYS A 44 11.27 5.46 0.74
C CYS A 44 11.30 4.01 1.25
N PHE A 45 10.37 3.58 2.12
CA PHE A 45 10.30 2.16 2.50
C PHE A 45 9.84 1.30 1.32
N GLY A 46 8.84 1.76 0.57
CA GLY A 46 8.36 1.03 -0.58
C GLY A 46 9.41 0.87 -1.69
N ALA A 47 10.37 1.80 -1.74
CA ALA A 47 11.48 1.78 -2.69
C ALA A 47 12.72 1.03 -2.17
N CYS A 48 12.86 0.84 -0.86
CA CYS A 48 14.05 0.23 -0.25
C CYS A 48 13.94 -1.30 -0.20
N PRO A 49 14.74 -2.04 -0.98
CA PRO A 49 14.71 -3.50 -0.95
C PRO A 49 15.29 -4.07 0.37
N GLU A 50 16.22 -3.34 0.99
CA GLU A 50 16.95 -3.78 2.20
C GLU A 50 16.21 -3.47 3.50
N ARG A 51 15.05 -2.80 3.45
CA ARG A 51 14.24 -2.44 4.64
C ARG A 51 14.96 -1.62 5.71
N VAL A 52 16.03 -0.93 5.37
CA VAL A 52 16.85 -0.17 6.34
C VAL A 52 16.26 1.19 6.69
N ILE A 53 15.23 1.64 5.96
CA ILE A 53 14.60 2.95 6.19
C ILE A 53 13.38 2.76 7.07
N SER A 54 13.30 3.53 8.16
CA SER A 54 12.15 3.53 9.06
C SER A 54 11.92 4.91 9.67
N PHE A 55 10.69 5.16 10.11
CA PHE A 55 10.36 6.28 10.99
C PHE A 55 10.05 5.77 12.39
N ALA A 56 10.24 6.59 13.41
CA ALA A 56 10.05 6.22 14.80
C ALA A 56 8.66 5.60 15.10
N ASN A 57 7.60 6.13 14.43
CA ASN A 57 6.22 5.72 14.66
C ASN A 57 5.53 5.21 13.38
N TYR A 58 6.29 4.86 12.36
CA TYR A 58 5.76 4.29 11.13
C TYR A 58 6.88 3.56 10.37
N ASN A 59 6.81 2.25 10.29
CA ASN A 59 7.81 1.43 9.61
C ASN A 59 7.18 0.19 8.94
N ILE A 60 7.98 -0.52 8.19
CA ILE A 60 7.55 -1.72 7.44
C ILE A 60 7.02 -2.79 8.40
N ASP A 61 7.73 -3.04 9.49
CA ASP A 61 7.39 -4.11 10.43
C ASP A 61 6.11 -3.81 11.22
N MET A 62 5.86 -2.53 11.51
CA MET A 62 4.62 -2.12 12.18
C MET A 62 3.39 -2.45 11.32
N ILE A 63 3.40 -2.06 10.06
CA ILE A 63 2.29 -2.38 9.14
C ILE A 63 2.22 -3.90 8.88
N GLY A 64 3.36 -4.57 8.70
CA GLY A 64 3.44 -6.03 8.60
C GLY A 64 2.84 -6.73 9.81
N SER A 65 3.10 -6.24 11.02
CA SER A 65 2.50 -6.74 12.25
C SER A 65 0.99 -6.52 12.30
N MET A 66 0.50 -5.36 11.87
CA MET A 66 -0.95 -5.11 11.77
C MET A 66 -1.62 -6.09 10.81
N ILE A 67 -1.04 -6.30 9.62
CA ILE A 67 -1.51 -7.31 8.67
C ILE A 67 -1.49 -8.71 9.32
N GLY A 68 -0.41 -9.03 10.03
CA GLY A 68 -0.22 -10.28 10.74
C GLY A 68 -1.24 -10.55 11.85
N GLN A 69 -1.73 -9.53 12.55
CA GLN A 69 -2.65 -9.69 13.68
C GLN A 69 -4.12 -9.84 13.27
N VAL A 70 -4.50 -9.45 12.08
CA VAL A 70 -5.88 -9.62 11.60
C VAL A 70 -6.22 -11.11 11.52
N ALA A 71 -7.34 -11.51 12.10
CA ALA A 71 -7.84 -12.88 11.99
C ALA A 71 -8.29 -13.17 10.56
N VAL A 72 -7.72 -14.23 9.97
CA VAL A 72 -8.12 -14.75 8.66
C VAL A 72 -8.83 -16.08 8.86
N PRO A 73 -10.16 -16.18 8.61
CA PRO A 73 -10.92 -17.41 8.74
C PRO A 73 -10.39 -18.47 7.77
N LYS A 74 -10.35 -19.72 8.21
CA LYS A 74 -9.94 -20.85 7.35
C LYS A 74 -11.08 -21.34 6.45
N ASP A 75 -12.31 -21.26 6.91
CA ASP A 75 -13.48 -21.73 6.17
C ASP A 75 -14.07 -20.63 5.28
N PHE A 76 -13.63 -20.63 4.02
CA PHE A 76 -14.12 -19.67 3.03
C PHE A 76 -15.62 -19.81 2.75
N LYS A 77 -16.17 -21.03 2.81
CA LYS A 77 -17.58 -21.28 2.47
C LYS A 77 -18.55 -20.76 3.53
N ASN A 78 -18.18 -20.91 4.80
CA ASN A 78 -19.03 -20.51 5.92
C ASN A 78 -18.73 -19.08 6.40
N ASP A 79 -17.46 -18.69 6.41
CA ASP A 79 -17.02 -17.41 6.98
C ASP A 79 -16.82 -16.31 5.91
N GLY A 80 -16.91 -16.67 4.63
CA GLY A 80 -16.68 -15.79 3.49
C GLY A 80 -15.20 -15.42 3.29
N PRO A 81 -14.92 -14.55 2.31
CA PRO A 81 -13.57 -14.09 2.02
C PRO A 81 -13.01 -13.20 3.13
N ARG A 82 -11.69 -13.05 3.19
CA ARG A 82 -11.03 -12.01 3.95
C ARG A 82 -10.24 -11.13 2.99
N VAL A 83 -10.66 -9.88 2.89
CA VAL A 83 -10.02 -8.86 2.03
C VAL A 83 -9.33 -7.82 2.90
N LEU A 84 -8.08 -7.57 2.59
CA LEU A 84 -7.30 -6.47 3.18
C LEU A 84 -7.44 -5.24 2.30
N ILE A 85 -7.71 -4.08 2.91
CA ILE A 85 -7.66 -2.77 2.25
C ILE A 85 -6.51 -1.98 2.86
N LEU A 86 -5.52 -1.61 2.05
CA LEU A 86 -4.50 -0.63 2.41
C LEU A 86 -4.96 0.73 1.86
N ALA A 87 -5.42 1.59 2.74
CA ALA A 87 -6.01 2.88 2.37
C ALA A 87 -5.05 4.04 2.66
N CYS A 88 -4.82 4.89 1.65
CA CYS A 88 -4.02 6.10 1.81
C CYS A 88 -4.69 7.07 2.79
N GLU A 89 -3.95 7.60 3.76
CA GLU A 89 -4.45 8.56 4.76
C GLU A 89 -4.87 9.91 4.17
N ASN A 90 -4.46 10.26 2.94
CA ASN A 90 -4.70 11.58 2.38
C ASN A 90 -6.13 11.71 1.80
N ASP A 91 -6.55 10.85 0.87
CA ASP A 91 -7.88 10.91 0.25
C ASP A 91 -8.73 9.67 0.54
N ALA A 92 -8.15 8.48 0.42
CA ALA A 92 -8.91 7.25 0.49
C ALA A 92 -9.50 6.98 1.89
N TYR A 93 -8.72 7.14 2.94
CA TYR A 93 -9.21 6.93 4.30
C TYR A 93 -10.24 7.99 4.72
N PRO A 94 -10.03 9.30 4.45
CA PRO A 94 -11.07 10.31 4.63
C PRO A 94 -12.34 10.05 3.83
N ALA A 95 -12.24 9.55 2.58
CA ALA A 95 -13.43 9.18 1.79
C ALA A 95 -14.22 8.03 2.44
N LEU A 96 -13.52 7.02 2.99
CA LEU A 96 -14.14 5.95 3.78
C LEU A 96 -14.84 6.49 5.04
N ASP A 97 -14.20 7.42 5.76
CA ASP A 97 -14.78 8.05 6.95
C ASP A 97 -16.02 8.87 6.60
N MET A 98 -15.97 9.66 5.52
CA MET A 98 -17.12 10.41 5.03
C MET A 98 -18.27 9.48 4.59
N ALA A 99 -18.01 8.38 3.93
CA ALA A 99 -19.01 7.39 3.56
C ALA A 99 -19.68 6.80 4.81
N ALA A 100 -18.89 6.44 5.83
CA ALA A 100 -19.40 5.92 7.09
C ALA A 100 -20.26 6.95 7.84
N GLN A 101 -19.87 8.22 7.87
CA GLN A 101 -20.67 9.31 8.46
C GLN A 101 -22.01 9.54 7.73
N ARG A 102 -22.08 9.18 6.46
CA ARG A 102 -23.31 9.20 5.65
C ARG A 102 -24.11 7.91 5.74
N HIS A 103 -23.74 7.00 6.66
CA HIS A 103 -24.39 5.70 6.84
C HIS A 103 -24.31 4.76 5.62
N GLU A 104 -23.38 5.02 4.72
CA GLU A 104 -23.06 4.10 3.65
C GLU A 104 -22.43 2.83 4.23
N THR A 105 -22.72 1.68 3.62
CA THR A 105 -22.27 0.39 4.10
C THR A 105 -21.54 -0.40 3.02
N TRP A 106 -20.57 -1.17 3.43
CA TRP A 106 -19.83 -2.09 2.56
C TRP A 106 -19.70 -3.48 3.21
N SER A 107 -19.17 -4.40 2.46
CA SER A 107 -19.00 -5.80 2.87
C SER A 107 -18.26 -5.93 4.21
N PRO A 108 -18.77 -6.76 5.15
CA PRO A 108 -18.11 -7.03 6.44
C PRO A 108 -16.82 -7.85 6.31
N TYR A 109 -16.53 -8.37 5.14
CA TYR A 109 -15.37 -9.22 4.88
C TYR A 109 -14.07 -8.45 4.74
N VAL A 110 -14.11 -7.12 4.72
CA VAL A 110 -12.93 -6.27 4.59
C VAL A 110 -12.31 -5.92 5.93
N ARG A 111 -11.00 -5.72 5.93
CA ARG A 111 -10.24 -5.10 7.02
C ARG A 111 -9.39 -3.98 6.45
N ILE A 112 -9.51 -2.81 7.05
CA ILE A 112 -8.89 -1.59 6.55
C ILE A 112 -7.70 -1.25 7.44
N ILE A 113 -6.53 -1.12 6.83
CA ILE A 113 -5.31 -0.63 7.49
C ILE A 113 -4.93 0.68 6.79
N PRO A 114 -4.94 1.82 7.51
CA PRO A 114 -4.48 3.06 6.94
C PRO A 114 -2.96 3.03 6.73
N VAL A 115 -2.53 3.55 5.60
CA VAL A 115 -1.12 3.78 5.27
C VAL A 115 -0.93 5.24 4.89
N ARG A 116 0.18 5.84 5.26
CA ARG A 116 0.41 7.26 5.00
C ARG A 116 0.31 7.61 3.52
N CYS A 117 0.78 6.71 2.66
CA CYS A 117 0.72 6.87 1.22
C CYS A 117 0.83 5.50 0.56
N LEU A 118 0.14 5.24 -0.54
CA LEU A 118 0.34 4.02 -1.31
C LEU A 118 1.78 3.87 -1.84
N GLY A 119 2.50 4.97 -1.95
CA GLY A 119 3.93 4.93 -2.26
C GLY A 119 4.78 4.16 -1.23
N SER A 120 4.26 3.92 -0.01
CA SER A 120 4.93 3.08 1.00
C SER A 120 4.67 1.59 0.82
N VAL A 121 3.65 1.20 0.05
CA VAL A 121 3.31 -0.20 -0.20
C VAL A 121 4.47 -0.90 -0.92
N ASN A 122 4.82 -2.07 -0.43
CA ASN A 122 5.88 -2.91 -0.97
C ASN A 122 5.36 -4.34 -1.22
N ALA A 123 6.11 -5.10 -2.01
CA ALA A 123 5.75 -6.48 -2.35
C ALA A 123 5.65 -7.39 -1.12
N ILE A 124 6.37 -7.06 -0.04
CA ILE A 124 6.43 -7.87 1.17
C ILE A 124 5.08 -7.87 1.88
N TRP A 125 4.48 -6.70 2.12
CA TRP A 125 3.16 -6.62 2.76
C TRP A 125 2.10 -7.41 1.98
N ILE A 126 2.20 -7.40 0.65
CA ILE A 126 1.27 -8.13 -0.21
C ILE A 126 1.53 -9.63 -0.15
N SER A 127 2.79 -10.05 -0.26
CA SER A 127 3.14 -11.47 -0.17
C SER A 127 2.86 -12.06 1.22
N ASP A 128 3.12 -11.30 2.28
CA ASP A 128 2.80 -11.71 3.65
C ASP A 128 1.28 -11.85 3.85
N ALA A 129 0.48 -10.91 3.32
CA ALA A 129 -0.97 -11.02 3.35
C ALA A 129 -1.45 -12.26 2.59
N MET A 130 -0.97 -12.49 1.37
CA MET A 130 -1.34 -13.67 0.60
C MET A 130 -0.92 -14.96 1.29
N SER A 131 0.31 -15.04 1.80
CA SER A 131 0.82 -16.22 2.52
C SER A 131 0.05 -16.50 3.81
N LYS A 132 -0.48 -15.47 4.46
CA LYS A 132 -1.35 -15.61 5.63
C LYS A 132 -2.76 -16.10 5.29
N GLY A 133 -3.12 -16.14 4.01
CA GLY A 133 -4.42 -16.65 3.55
C GLY A 133 -5.48 -15.58 3.35
N TYR A 134 -5.14 -14.29 3.26
CA TYR A 134 -6.09 -13.30 2.75
C TYR A 134 -6.50 -13.66 1.33
N ASP A 135 -7.78 -13.52 1.04
CA ASP A 135 -8.33 -13.88 -0.26
C ASP A 135 -8.13 -12.77 -1.30
N GLY A 136 -7.98 -11.53 -0.85
CA GLY A 136 -7.69 -10.38 -1.70
C GLY A 136 -7.05 -9.22 -0.96
N VAL A 137 -6.30 -8.38 -1.71
CA VAL A 137 -5.72 -7.13 -1.23
C VAL A 137 -6.13 -6.00 -2.16
N MET A 138 -6.84 -5.03 -1.62
CA MET A 138 -7.25 -3.81 -2.31
C MET A 138 -6.33 -2.66 -1.87
N LEU A 139 -5.72 -1.99 -2.83
CA LEU A 139 -4.91 -0.81 -2.60
C LEU A 139 -5.74 0.41 -2.98
N LEU A 140 -6.14 1.21 -1.99
CA LEU A 140 -7.02 2.36 -2.22
C LEU A 140 -6.23 3.65 -2.01
N GLY A 141 -6.00 4.40 -3.08
CA GLY A 141 -5.12 5.56 -3.11
C GLY A 141 -5.73 6.81 -3.69
N CYS A 142 -4.96 7.89 -3.61
CA CYS A 142 -5.30 9.16 -4.24
C CYS A 142 -5.29 9.03 -5.76
N LYS A 143 -6.12 9.78 -6.45
CA LYS A 143 -6.06 9.94 -7.91
C LYS A 143 -4.72 10.51 -8.35
N TYR A 144 -4.28 10.12 -9.54
CA TYR A 144 -3.10 10.68 -10.21
C TYR A 144 -3.38 10.89 -11.70
N GLY A 145 -2.39 11.41 -12.44
CA GLY A 145 -2.57 11.85 -13.81
C GLY A 145 -3.14 13.27 -13.87
N ASP A 146 -4.12 13.51 -14.73
CA ASP A 146 -4.73 14.84 -14.92
C ASP A 146 -5.55 15.29 -13.70
N ASP A 147 -6.15 14.33 -12.97
CA ASP A 147 -6.93 14.55 -11.74
C ASP A 147 -6.09 14.40 -10.47
N TYR A 148 -4.84 14.82 -10.50
CA TYR A 148 -3.90 14.60 -9.41
C TYR A 148 -4.34 15.27 -8.10
N GLN A 149 -4.62 14.46 -7.07
CA GLN A 149 -5.16 14.92 -5.79
C GLN A 149 -4.12 14.99 -4.66
N CYS A 150 -3.05 14.21 -4.74
CA CYS A 150 -2.08 14.15 -3.65
C CYS A 150 -1.26 15.44 -3.54
N HIS A 151 -1.31 16.08 -2.38
CA HIS A 151 -0.54 17.30 -2.08
C HIS A 151 0.94 17.05 -1.79
N PHE A 152 1.36 15.80 -1.65
CA PHE A 152 2.68 15.45 -1.14
C PHE A 152 3.58 14.85 -2.20
N ILE A 153 3.15 13.76 -2.84
CA ILE A 153 4.00 12.99 -3.75
C ILE A 153 3.14 12.10 -4.67
N LYS A 154 3.69 11.69 -5.80
CA LYS A 154 3.09 10.76 -6.76
C LYS A 154 3.03 9.30 -6.25
N GLY A 155 2.53 9.11 -5.03
CA GLY A 155 2.58 7.81 -4.34
C GLY A 155 1.74 6.74 -4.99
N SER A 156 0.51 7.04 -5.43
CA SER A 156 -0.37 6.09 -6.13
C SER A 156 0.21 5.69 -7.49
N GLU A 157 0.78 6.64 -8.24
CA GLU A 157 1.48 6.36 -9.51
C GLU A 157 2.70 5.45 -9.29
N LEU A 158 3.50 5.71 -8.25
CA LEU A 158 4.65 4.86 -7.90
C LEU A 158 4.22 3.46 -7.45
N CYS A 159 3.11 3.36 -6.73
CA CYS A 159 2.51 2.08 -6.38
C CYS A 159 2.08 1.31 -7.63
N SER A 160 1.35 1.96 -8.54
CA SER A 160 0.89 1.36 -9.80
C SER A 160 2.06 0.79 -10.62
N ARG A 161 3.17 1.51 -10.72
CA ARG A 161 4.37 1.02 -11.41
C ARG A 161 4.95 -0.24 -10.75
N ARG A 162 4.88 -0.35 -9.42
CA ARG A 162 5.35 -1.55 -8.69
C ARG A 162 4.40 -2.73 -8.82
N MET A 163 3.11 -2.49 -9.06
CA MET A 163 2.11 -3.56 -9.24
C MET A 163 2.47 -4.52 -10.37
N GLN A 164 3.17 -4.08 -11.40
CA GLN A 164 3.65 -4.96 -12.47
C GLN A 164 4.59 -6.05 -11.92
N ASN A 165 5.55 -5.67 -11.08
CA ASN A 165 6.49 -6.61 -10.45
C ASN A 165 5.79 -7.50 -9.41
N ILE A 166 4.76 -6.98 -8.74
CA ILE A 166 3.95 -7.72 -7.77
C ILE A 166 3.17 -8.83 -8.47
N ALA A 167 2.56 -8.55 -9.62
CA ALA A 167 1.84 -9.55 -10.41
C ALA A 167 2.75 -10.73 -10.80
N GLU A 168 3.99 -10.47 -11.22
CA GLU A 168 4.97 -11.53 -11.50
C GLU A 168 5.29 -12.38 -10.26
N THR A 169 5.42 -11.72 -9.10
CA THR A 169 5.69 -12.41 -7.84
C THR A 169 4.52 -13.30 -7.43
N LEU A 170 3.29 -12.83 -7.56
CA LEU A 170 2.07 -13.61 -7.26
C LEU A 170 1.97 -14.82 -8.18
N ASN A 171 2.22 -14.67 -9.47
CA ASN A 171 2.25 -15.78 -10.42
C ASN A 171 3.28 -16.87 -10.03
N ARG A 172 4.46 -16.46 -9.56
CA ARG A 172 5.49 -17.41 -9.07
C ARG A 172 5.04 -18.15 -7.80
N LEU A 173 4.21 -17.51 -6.98
CA LEU A 173 3.62 -18.12 -5.77
C LEU A 173 2.40 -18.99 -6.08
N GLY A 174 1.93 -19.03 -7.33
CA GLY A 174 0.71 -19.74 -7.71
C GLY A 174 -0.56 -19.08 -7.22
N VAL A 175 -0.52 -17.77 -7.01
CA VAL A 175 -1.66 -16.94 -6.59
C VAL A 175 -2.12 -16.08 -7.78
N GLU A 176 -3.41 -16.04 -8.00
CA GLU A 176 -4.00 -15.25 -9.08
C GLU A 176 -3.72 -13.76 -8.90
N PRO A 177 -3.12 -13.06 -9.87
CA PRO A 177 -2.80 -11.63 -9.76
C PRO A 177 -4.02 -10.74 -9.54
N GLU A 178 -5.21 -11.17 -9.98
CA GLU A 178 -6.48 -10.47 -9.85
C GLU A 178 -6.95 -10.33 -8.39
N ARG A 179 -6.31 -11.05 -7.46
CA ARG A 179 -6.52 -10.89 -6.02
C ARG A 179 -5.94 -9.60 -5.46
N VAL A 180 -5.08 -8.93 -6.22
CA VAL A 180 -4.44 -7.68 -5.79
C VAL A 180 -4.70 -6.62 -6.83
N GLU A 181 -5.39 -5.55 -6.43
CA GLU A 181 -5.73 -4.47 -7.34
C GLU A 181 -5.64 -3.10 -6.67
N GLN A 182 -5.21 -2.10 -7.46
CA GLN A 182 -5.17 -0.71 -7.04
C GLN A 182 -6.37 0.05 -7.59
N PHE A 183 -7.01 0.79 -6.71
CA PHE A 183 -8.10 1.70 -7.00
C PHE A 183 -7.71 3.12 -6.61
N GLU A 184 -8.30 4.08 -7.28
CA GLU A 184 -8.07 5.50 -7.06
C GLU A 184 -9.37 6.18 -6.69
N VAL A 185 -9.30 7.05 -5.68
CA VAL A 185 -10.44 7.81 -5.19
C VAL A 185 -10.00 9.21 -4.80
N ALA A 186 -10.82 10.19 -5.09
CA ALA A 186 -10.76 11.52 -4.49
C ALA A 186 -11.63 11.56 -3.22
N ILE A 187 -11.32 12.47 -2.32
CA ILE A 187 -12.05 12.60 -1.04
C ILE A 187 -13.55 12.88 -1.23
N ASP A 188 -13.93 13.57 -2.26
CA ASP A 188 -15.32 13.90 -2.62
C ASP A 188 -16.08 12.75 -3.29
N GLU A 189 -15.38 11.67 -3.68
CA GLU A 189 -15.98 10.46 -4.25
C GLU A 189 -16.34 9.39 -3.20
N TYR A 190 -16.59 9.83 -1.96
CA TYR A 190 -16.95 8.96 -0.84
C TYR A 190 -18.17 8.05 -1.13
N ASP A 191 -19.11 8.50 -1.94
CA ASP A 191 -20.29 7.75 -2.36
C ASP A 191 -19.97 6.56 -3.27
N LYS A 192 -18.86 6.59 -3.99
CA LYS A 192 -18.41 5.52 -4.89
C LYS A 192 -17.65 4.40 -4.16
N VAL A 193 -17.01 4.74 -3.03
CA VAL A 193 -16.12 3.82 -2.31
C VAL A 193 -16.81 2.54 -1.85
N PRO A 194 -18.03 2.55 -1.29
CA PRO A 194 -18.75 1.34 -0.94
C PRO A 194 -19.00 0.41 -2.12
N GLY A 195 -19.34 0.98 -3.27
CA GLY A 195 -19.52 0.22 -4.52
C GLY A 195 -18.23 -0.46 -4.98
N MET A 196 -17.11 0.28 -4.99
CA MET A 196 -15.79 -0.27 -5.35
C MET A 196 -15.40 -1.45 -4.45
N ILE A 197 -15.60 -1.31 -3.13
CA ILE A 197 -15.29 -2.37 -2.17
C ILE A 197 -16.17 -3.59 -2.42
N ASN A 198 -17.48 -3.40 -2.56
CA ASN A 198 -18.41 -4.49 -2.76
C ASN A 198 -18.15 -5.24 -4.07
N ASP A 199 -17.81 -4.55 -5.13
CA ASP A 199 -17.52 -5.16 -6.43
C ASP A 199 -16.19 -5.93 -6.40
N PHE A 200 -15.19 -5.40 -5.69
CA PHE A 200 -13.94 -6.14 -5.48
C PHE A 200 -14.18 -7.42 -4.66
N VAL A 201 -14.94 -7.35 -3.55
CA VAL A 201 -15.29 -8.52 -2.74
C VAL A 201 -16.02 -9.56 -3.57
N LYS A 202 -17.04 -9.19 -4.38
CA LYS A 202 -17.76 -10.11 -5.28
C LYS A 202 -16.82 -10.78 -6.29
N ARG A 203 -15.80 -10.07 -6.75
CA ARG A 203 -14.79 -10.65 -7.63
C ARG A 203 -13.97 -11.70 -6.92
N ILE A 204 -13.52 -11.39 -5.69
CA ILE A 204 -12.81 -12.37 -4.86
C ILE A 204 -13.66 -13.60 -4.55
N GLU A 205 -14.96 -13.44 -4.29
CA GLU A 205 -15.89 -14.56 -4.11
C GLU A 205 -15.95 -15.46 -5.36
N LYS A 206 -15.90 -14.89 -6.56
CA LYS A 206 -15.90 -15.66 -7.82
C LYS A 206 -14.57 -16.39 -8.06
N ILE A 207 -13.44 -15.78 -7.69
CA ILE A 207 -12.12 -16.42 -7.77
C ILE A 207 -12.05 -17.58 -6.78
N GLY A 208 -12.65 -17.44 -5.60
CA GLY A 208 -12.66 -18.44 -4.54
C GLY A 208 -11.55 -18.25 -3.50
N ALA A 209 -11.39 -19.25 -2.64
CA ALA A 209 -10.43 -19.20 -1.55
C ALA A 209 -8.98 -19.07 -2.03
N ASN A 210 -8.17 -18.32 -1.27
CA ASN A 210 -6.74 -18.26 -1.48
C ASN A 210 -6.11 -19.66 -1.29
N PRO A 211 -5.22 -20.13 -2.19
CA PRO A 211 -4.56 -21.43 -2.07
C PRO A 211 -3.86 -21.67 -0.72
N PHE A 212 -3.32 -20.63 -0.10
CA PHE A 212 -2.64 -20.71 1.21
C PHE A 212 -3.60 -20.76 2.42
N LYS A 213 -4.89 -20.58 2.22
CA LYS A 213 -5.88 -20.58 3.31
C LYS A 213 -6.08 -21.97 3.93
N ALA A 214 -5.81 -22.99 3.17
CA ALA A 214 -5.96 -24.40 3.59
C ALA A 214 -4.70 -24.97 4.26
N MET A 215 -3.62 -24.21 4.32
CA MET A 215 -2.38 -24.59 5.00
C MET A 215 -2.37 -24.03 6.42
#